data_28b9547edff311011612524eacf656d3
#
_entry.id   28b9547edff311011612524eacf656d3
#
_cell.length_a   1.000
_cell.length_b   1.000
_cell.length_c   1.000
_cell.angle_alpha   90.00
_cell.angle_beta   90.00
_cell.angle_gamma   90.00
#
_symmetry.space_group_name_H-M   'P 1'
#
loop_
_entity.id
_entity.type
_entity.pdbx_description
1 polymer ?
#
loop_
_entity_poly.entity_id
_entity_poly.type
_entity_poly.pdbx_seq_one_letter_code
_entity_poly.pdbx_strand_id
1 'polypeptide(L)'
;EFVAWLNEHEKRYIFLTNSSERSPRELRQKLLRLGLDVGEEHFYTSALATASFLKSQCPGGSAYVIGEPGLGAMYDAGFSMNDVNPDYVVVGETPSYSYEKILRAAHLVRNGAKLIGANPDVTGPVEGGIAPATGALISPIEMTSGKKAYFVGKPNPLMMRHAQKRLGVHSEDTVIIGDRMDTDIVAGIEAQMDTVLVLSGVTSREDVHKYPYRPTYVLDGVGDIPSFAREGEA
;
A
#
# COMPACT_ATOMS: atom_id res chain seq x y z
N GLU A 1 16.69 -5.39 15.62
CA GLU A 1 18.04 -4.86 15.29
C GLU A 1 17.95 -3.73 14.26
N PHE A 2 17.42 -3.94 13.02
CA PHE A 2 17.41 -2.93 11.96
C PHE A 2 16.72 -1.61 12.36
N VAL A 3 15.51 -1.67 12.96
CA VAL A 3 14.80 -0.45 13.40
C VAL A 3 15.55 0.25 14.53
N ALA A 4 16.21 -0.49 15.43
CA ALA A 4 17.08 0.10 16.45
C ALA A 4 18.25 0.86 15.81
N TRP A 5 18.88 0.25 14.80
CA TRP A 5 19.94 0.90 14.02
C TRP A 5 19.45 2.18 13.31
N LEU A 6 18.24 2.18 12.71
CA LEU A 6 17.66 3.37 12.12
C LEU A 6 17.50 4.50 13.14
N ASN A 7 17.02 4.18 14.35
CA ASN A 7 16.84 5.15 15.42
C ASN A 7 18.19 5.68 15.97
N GLU A 8 19.17 4.80 16.16
CA GLU A 8 20.52 5.17 16.62
C GLU A 8 21.24 6.12 15.64
N HIS A 9 20.98 5.95 14.34
CA HIS A 9 21.56 6.78 13.28
C HIS A 9 20.65 7.91 12.81
N GLU A 10 19.58 8.19 13.55
CA GLU A 10 18.60 9.26 13.26
C GLU A 10 18.05 9.20 11.83
N LYS A 11 17.97 7.98 11.24
CA LYS A 11 17.41 7.77 9.90
C LYS A 11 15.91 7.90 9.94
N ARG A 12 15.35 8.73 9.08
CA ARG A 12 13.88 8.83 8.92
C ARG A 12 13.37 7.62 8.16
N TYR A 13 12.30 7.01 8.63
CA TYR A 13 11.70 5.84 7.99
C TYR A 13 10.19 5.80 8.11
N ILE A 14 9.56 5.07 7.20
CA ILE A 14 8.14 4.81 7.19
C ILE A 14 7.87 3.40 6.66
N PHE A 15 6.94 2.69 7.28
CA PHE A 15 6.46 1.41 6.79
C PHE A 15 5.35 1.63 5.77
N LEU A 16 5.63 1.28 4.52
CA LEU A 16 4.67 1.33 3.43
C LEU A 16 4.01 -0.03 3.25
N THR A 17 2.70 -0.08 3.33
CA THR A 17 1.96 -1.33 3.13
C THR A 17 0.78 -1.14 2.18
N ASN A 18 0.59 -2.11 1.27
CA ASN A 18 -0.60 -2.18 0.44
C ASN A 18 -1.85 -2.61 1.22
N SER A 19 -1.70 -3.11 2.45
CA SER A 19 -2.86 -3.45 3.28
C SER A 19 -3.78 -2.25 3.46
N SER A 20 -5.04 -2.42 3.12
CA SER A 20 -6.11 -1.44 3.34
C SER A 20 -7.05 -1.86 4.47
N GLU A 21 -6.84 -3.05 5.03
CA GLU A 21 -7.68 -3.62 6.09
C GLU A 21 -7.41 -2.98 7.44
N ARG A 22 -6.14 -2.65 7.74
CA ARG A 22 -5.71 -2.23 9.08
C ARG A 22 -5.34 -0.76 9.13
N SER A 23 -5.75 -0.12 10.23
CA SER A 23 -5.29 1.21 10.60
C SER A 23 -3.83 1.20 11.09
N PRO A 24 -3.12 2.34 11.11
CA PRO A 24 -1.80 2.47 11.73
C PRO A 24 -1.76 1.97 13.18
N ARG A 25 -2.81 2.24 13.96
CA ARG A 25 -2.95 1.77 15.34
C ARG A 25 -2.95 0.24 15.44
N GLU A 26 -3.69 -0.44 14.58
CA GLU A 26 -3.74 -1.91 14.57
C GLU A 26 -2.42 -2.52 14.08
N LEU A 27 -1.75 -1.87 13.14
CA LEU A 27 -0.41 -2.27 12.69
C LEU A 27 0.62 -2.10 13.80
N ARG A 28 0.61 -0.98 14.52
CA ARG A 28 1.43 -0.78 15.71
C ARG A 28 1.21 -1.89 16.75
N GLN A 29 -0.06 -2.18 17.08
CA GLN A 29 -0.38 -3.24 18.04
C GLN A 29 0.11 -4.62 17.57
N LYS A 30 0.06 -4.89 16.26
CA LYS A 30 0.61 -6.13 15.69
C LYS A 30 2.11 -6.21 15.89
N LEU A 31 2.86 -5.15 15.55
CA LEU A 31 4.31 -5.11 15.70
C LEU A 31 4.74 -5.16 17.18
N LEU A 32 4.01 -4.50 18.05
CA LEU A 32 4.27 -4.52 19.49
C LEU A 32 4.19 -5.95 20.07
N ARG A 33 3.21 -6.75 19.61
CA ARG A 33 3.12 -8.17 19.99
C ARG A 33 4.29 -9.02 19.49
N LEU A 34 4.96 -8.56 18.44
CA LEU A 34 6.18 -9.18 17.90
C LEU A 34 7.47 -8.61 18.52
N GLY A 35 7.34 -7.77 19.56
CA GLY A 35 8.47 -7.18 20.27
C GLY A 35 9.06 -5.92 19.62
N LEU A 36 8.34 -5.31 18.65
CA LEU A 36 8.77 -4.11 17.97
C LEU A 36 7.82 -2.94 18.29
N ASP A 37 8.26 -2.00 19.15
CA ASP A 37 7.52 -0.77 19.46
C ASP A 37 7.89 0.33 18.48
N VAL A 38 6.93 0.70 17.65
CA VAL A 38 7.05 1.74 16.62
C VAL A 38 5.80 2.60 16.66
N GLY A 39 5.94 3.92 16.61
CA GLY A 39 4.82 4.85 16.64
C GLY A 39 3.89 4.74 15.43
N GLU A 40 2.64 5.15 15.59
CA GLU A 40 1.62 5.10 14.52
C GLU A 40 2.00 5.97 13.30
N GLU A 41 2.77 7.04 13.53
CA GLU A 41 3.27 7.97 12.52
C GLU A 41 4.19 7.31 11.50
N HIS A 42 4.81 6.18 11.85
CA HIS A 42 5.68 5.42 10.96
C HIS A 42 4.92 4.49 9.98
N PHE A 43 3.59 4.46 10.03
CA PHE A 43 2.82 3.64 9.09
C PHE A 43 2.11 4.48 8.04
N TYR A 44 2.23 4.08 6.79
CA TYR A 44 1.51 4.65 5.67
C TYR A 44 0.90 3.53 4.82
N THR A 45 -0.41 3.36 4.94
CA THR A 45 -1.17 2.29 4.30
C THR A 45 -1.75 2.73 2.97
N SER A 46 -2.12 1.79 2.11
CA SER A 46 -2.84 2.11 0.88
C SER A 46 -4.20 2.77 1.16
N ALA A 47 -4.83 2.51 2.31
CA ALA A 47 -6.05 3.19 2.73
C ALA A 47 -5.81 4.69 2.99
N LEU A 48 -4.73 5.04 3.74
CA LEU A 48 -4.33 6.43 3.96
C LEU A 48 -3.94 7.13 2.65
N ALA A 49 -3.22 6.42 1.78
CA ALA A 49 -2.83 6.94 0.47
C ALA A 49 -4.08 7.23 -0.39
N THR A 50 -5.06 6.33 -0.39
CA THR A 50 -6.33 6.49 -1.11
C THR A 50 -7.11 7.69 -0.58
N ALA A 51 -7.29 7.81 0.73
CA ALA A 51 -7.99 8.93 1.34
C ALA A 51 -7.30 10.28 1.03
N SER A 52 -5.97 10.33 1.16
CA SER A 52 -5.18 11.53 0.85
C SER A 52 -5.27 11.92 -0.63
N PHE A 53 -5.17 10.94 -1.53
CA PHE A 53 -5.31 11.16 -2.96
C PHE A 53 -6.69 11.73 -3.30
N LEU A 54 -7.76 11.07 -2.89
CA LEU A 54 -9.12 11.49 -3.21
C LEU A 54 -9.46 12.84 -2.60
N LYS A 55 -8.97 13.14 -1.38
CA LYS A 55 -9.10 14.48 -0.79
C LYS A 55 -8.48 15.58 -1.68
N SER A 56 -7.36 15.28 -2.34
CA SER A 56 -6.72 16.23 -3.25
C SER A 56 -7.48 16.41 -4.56
N GLN A 57 -8.25 15.39 -4.99
CA GLN A 57 -9.00 15.41 -6.26
C GLN A 57 -10.41 15.98 -6.09
N CYS A 58 -11.07 15.72 -4.97
CA CYS A 58 -12.44 16.12 -4.68
C CYS A 58 -12.60 16.40 -3.18
N PRO A 59 -12.15 17.57 -2.69
CA PRO A 59 -12.31 17.94 -1.29
C PRO A 59 -13.79 17.96 -0.89
N GLY A 60 -14.15 17.27 0.20
CA GLY A 60 -15.54 17.18 0.68
C GLY A 60 -16.46 16.32 -0.19
N GLY A 61 -15.90 15.52 -1.07
CA GLY A 61 -16.65 14.60 -1.92
C GLY A 61 -17.37 13.50 -1.16
N SER A 62 -18.02 12.60 -1.91
CA SER A 62 -18.78 11.48 -1.38
C SER A 62 -18.27 10.14 -1.92
N ALA A 63 -18.38 9.09 -1.10
CA ALA A 63 -17.92 7.76 -1.48
C ALA A 63 -18.86 6.65 -1.01
N TYR A 64 -19.00 5.61 -1.84
CA TYR A 64 -19.45 4.30 -1.43
C TYR A 64 -18.25 3.42 -1.19
N VAL A 65 -18.09 2.94 0.03
CA VAL A 65 -16.88 2.21 0.46
C VAL A 65 -17.17 0.74 0.71
N ILE A 66 -16.39 -0.11 0.06
CA ILE A 66 -16.31 -1.55 0.36
C ILE A 66 -14.92 -1.79 0.94
N GLY A 67 -14.81 -1.94 2.25
CA GLY A 67 -13.55 -2.09 2.96
C GLY A 67 -13.77 -2.09 4.46
N GLU A 68 -12.74 -2.41 5.20
CA GLU A 68 -12.76 -2.49 6.65
C GLU A 68 -11.98 -1.33 7.29
N PRO A 69 -11.72 -1.33 8.59
CA PRO A 69 -11.33 -0.15 9.35
C PRO A 69 -10.28 0.76 8.72
N GLY A 70 -9.35 0.19 7.95
CA GLY A 70 -8.34 0.97 7.24
C GLY A 70 -8.94 2.06 6.33
N LEU A 71 -10.05 1.79 5.65
CA LEU A 71 -10.75 2.78 4.84
C LEU A 71 -11.59 3.78 5.66
N GLY A 72 -11.65 3.67 6.98
CA GLY A 72 -12.13 4.72 7.88
C GLY A 72 -11.40 6.04 7.70
N ALA A 73 -10.16 6.01 7.19
CA ALA A 73 -9.41 7.19 6.77
C ALA A 73 -10.16 8.08 5.76
N MET A 74 -11.14 7.54 5.02
CA MET A 74 -12.00 8.34 4.14
C MET A 74 -12.88 9.32 4.94
N TYR A 75 -13.40 8.91 6.09
CA TYR A 75 -14.14 9.80 6.99
C TYR A 75 -13.25 10.91 7.54
N ASP A 76 -12.04 10.55 7.99
CA ASP A 76 -11.07 11.52 8.53
C ASP A 76 -10.61 12.51 7.45
N ALA A 77 -10.61 12.08 6.18
CA ALA A 77 -10.34 12.94 5.04
C ALA A 77 -11.49 13.88 4.67
N GLY A 78 -12.67 13.73 5.30
CA GLY A 78 -13.84 14.58 5.12
C GLY A 78 -14.82 14.11 4.05
N PHE A 79 -14.75 12.82 3.62
CA PHE A 79 -15.72 12.26 2.69
C PHE A 79 -17.03 11.88 3.39
N SER A 80 -18.15 12.21 2.75
CA SER A 80 -19.45 11.70 3.16
C SER A 80 -19.71 10.30 2.57
N MET A 81 -20.24 9.38 3.38
CA MET A 81 -20.64 8.08 2.87
C MET A 81 -21.99 8.20 2.16
N ASN A 82 -22.03 7.76 0.90
CA ASN A 82 -23.19 7.90 0.03
C ASN A 82 -23.36 6.62 -0.81
N ASP A 83 -24.49 6.00 -0.74
CA ASP A 83 -24.84 4.77 -1.46
C ASP A 83 -25.88 4.98 -2.57
N VAL A 84 -26.22 6.22 -2.87
CA VAL A 84 -27.20 6.61 -3.88
C VAL A 84 -26.56 7.22 -5.13
N ASN A 85 -25.73 8.25 -4.93
CA ASN A 85 -25.03 8.94 -6.03
C ASN A 85 -23.67 9.47 -5.55
N PRO A 86 -22.69 8.58 -5.23
CA PRO A 86 -21.37 9.00 -4.77
C PRO A 86 -20.49 9.49 -5.94
N ASP A 87 -19.49 10.31 -5.61
CA ASP A 87 -18.42 10.67 -6.56
C ASP A 87 -17.51 9.47 -6.85
N TYR A 88 -17.30 8.61 -5.83
CA TYR A 88 -16.41 7.47 -5.90
C TYR A 88 -17.02 6.19 -5.34
N VAL A 89 -16.67 5.06 -5.94
CA VAL A 89 -16.75 3.73 -5.34
C VAL A 89 -15.32 3.34 -4.96
N VAL A 90 -15.07 3.13 -3.67
CA VAL A 90 -13.74 2.80 -3.14
C VAL A 90 -13.76 1.38 -2.59
N VAL A 91 -12.84 0.55 -3.08
CA VAL A 91 -12.73 -0.87 -2.69
C VAL A 91 -11.38 -1.12 -2.04
N GLY A 92 -11.40 -1.77 -0.90
CA GLY A 92 -10.25 -2.31 -0.19
C GLY A 92 -10.50 -3.74 0.28
N GLU A 93 -9.57 -4.27 1.04
CA GLU A 93 -9.69 -5.60 1.62
C GLU A 93 -10.81 -5.64 2.67
N THR A 94 -11.59 -6.71 2.65
CA THR A 94 -12.68 -6.94 3.60
C THR A 94 -13.08 -8.42 3.65
N PRO A 95 -13.31 -8.99 4.83
CA PRO A 95 -13.94 -10.30 4.96
C PRO A 95 -15.45 -10.23 4.71
N SER A 96 -16.04 -9.04 4.74
CA SER A 96 -17.48 -8.79 4.55
C SER A 96 -17.80 -8.42 3.11
N TYR A 97 -17.63 -9.37 2.19
CA TYR A 97 -17.88 -9.21 0.76
C TYR A 97 -19.12 -9.98 0.34
N SER A 98 -20.09 -9.31 -0.28
CA SER A 98 -21.38 -9.94 -0.65
C SER A 98 -21.83 -9.57 -2.05
N TYR A 99 -22.74 -10.38 -2.61
CA TYR A 99 -23.36 -10.11 -3.90
C TYR A 99 -24.03 -8.72 -3.95
N GLU A 100 -24.72 -8.33 -2.87
CA GLU A 100 -25.42 -7.05 -2.78
C GLU A 100 -24.44 -5.87 -2.86
N LYS A 101 -23.28 -5.98 -2.20
CA LYS A 101 -22.24 -4.95 -2.28
C LYS A 101 -21.66 -4.83 -3.69
N ILE A 102 -21.42 -5.97 -4.37
CA ILE A 102 -20.92 -6.00 -5.76
C ILE A 102 -21.96 -5.35 -6.69
N LEU A 103 -23.23 -5.79 -6.58
CA LEU A 103 -24.32 -5.30 -7.40
C LEU A 103 -24.47 -3.77 -7.26
N ARG A 104 -24.52 -3.27 -6.02
CA ARG A 104 -24.63 -1.84 -5.74
C ARG A 104 -23.43 -1.08 -6.31
N ALA A 105 -22.22 -1.51 -6.03
CA ALA A 105 -21.00 -0.88 -6.55
C ALA A 105 -21.00 -0.80 -8.08
N ALA A 106 -21.33 -1.91 -8.76
CA ALA A 106 -21.38 -1.94 -10.21
C ALA A 106 -22.42 -0.97 -10.79
N HIS A 107 -23.60 -0.86 -10.17
CA HIS A 107 -24.62 0.12 -10.57
C HIS A 107 -24.13 1.55 -10.37
N LEU A 108 -23.55 1.87 -9.21
CA LEU A 108 -23.01 3.21 -8.93
C LEU A 108 -21.94 3.61 -9.93
N VAL A 109 -21.01 2.69 -10.26
CA VAL A 109 -19.97 2.91 -11.26
C VAL A 109 -20.56 3.12 -12.67
N ARG A 110 -21.56 2.33 -13.06
CA ARG A 110 -22.27 2.53 -14.35
C ARG A 110 -23.00 3.86 -14.41
N ASN A 111 -23.47 4.38 -13.28
CA ASN A 111 -24.16 5.66 -13.17
C ASN A 111 -23.20 6.86 -13.07
N GLY A 112 -21.87 6.64 -13.11
CA GLY A 112 -20.89 7.70 -13.22
C GLY A 112 -19.90 7.83 -12.08
N ALA A 113 -20.06 7.09 -10.97
CA ALA A 113 -19.08 7.05 -9.89
C ALA A 113 -17.74 6.49 -10.41
N LYS A 114 -16.63 7.07 -9.97
CA LYS A 114 -15.29 6.61 -10.36
C LYS A 114 -14.86 5.45 -9.48
N LEU A 115 -14.37 4.36 -10.10
CA LEU A 115 -13.95 3.16 -9.38
C LEU A 115 -12.48 3.27 -8.95
N ILE A 116 -12.26 3.16 -7.65
CA ILE A 116 -10.95 3.26 -7.00
C ILE A 116 -10.67 1.97 -6.23
N GLY A 117 -9.49 1.41 -6.43
CA GLY A 117 -8.95 0.30 -5.63
C GLY A 117 -7.83 0.79 -4.72
N ALA A 118 -7.83 0.36 -3.46
CA ALA A 118 -6.77 0.73 -2.52
C ALA A 118 -5.41 0.18 -2.96
N ASN A 119 -5.38 -1.04 -3.51
CA ASN A 119 -4.17 -1.68 -4.08
C ASN A 119 -4.55 -2.67 -5.17
N PRO A 120 -3.61 -3.03 -6.09
CA PRO A 120 -3.87 -3.98 -7.17
C PRO A 120 -3.63 -5.44 -6.79
N ASP A 121 -3.20 -5.73 -5.56
CA ASP A 121 -2.82 -7.08 -5.14
C ASP A 121 -4.02 -8.04 -5.29
N VAL A 122 -3.78 -9.16 -5.96
CA VAL A 122 -4.81 -10.19 -6.18
C VAL A 122 -4.97 -11.07 -4.95
N THR A 123 -3.85 -11.35 -4.27
CA THR A 123 -3.83 -12.18 -3.06
C THR A 123 -2.96 -11.55 -1.98
N GLY A 124 -3.29 -11.83 -0.73
CA GLY A 124 -2.47 -11.53 0.43
C GLY A 124 -2.20 -12.77 1.27
N PRO A 125 -1.06 -12.85 1.99
CA PRO A 125 -0.76 -13.97 2.87
C PRO A 125 -1.63 -13.91 4.13
N VAL A 126 -2.18 -15.07 4.51
CA VAL A 126 -2.89 -15.28 5.76
C VAL A 126 -2.37 -16.54 6.45
N GLU A 127 -2.72 -16.75 7.71
CA GLU A 127 -2.39 -17.99 8.40
C GLU A 127 -3.02 -19.18 7.66
N GLY A 128 -2.17 -20.13 7.29
CA GLY A 128 -2.59 -21.33 6.55
C GLY A 128 -2.76 -21.17 5.03
N GLY A 129 -2.42 -20.01 4.43
CA GLY A 129 -2.50 -19.87 2.98
C GLY A 129 -2.56 -18.46 2.44
N ILE A 130 -3.44 -18.24 1.46
CA ILE A 130 -3.68 -16.95 0.82
C ILE A 130 -5.15 -16.56 0.91
N ALA A 131 -5.42 -15.26 0.99
CA ALA A 131 -6.75 -14.68 0.89
C ALA A 131 -6.86 -13.76 -0.32
N PRO A 132 -8.08 -13.53 -0.85
CA PRO A 132 -8.31 -12.52 -1.87
C PRO A 132 -7.96 -11.13 -1.33
N ALA A 133 -7.16 -10.37 -2.08
CA ALA A 133 -6.87 -8.97 -1.80
C ALA A 133 -7.72 -8.04 -2.70
N THR A 134 -7.51 -6.73 -2.63
CA THR A 134 -8.34 -5.74 -3.31
C THR A 134 -8.51 -5.99 -4.81
N GLY A 135 -7.43 -6.38 -5.51
CA GLY A 135 -7.49 -6.66 -6.96
C GLY A 135 -8.43 -7.79 -7.32
N ALA A 136 -8.51 -8.84 -6.49
CA ALA A 136 -9.49 -9.92 -6.67
C ALA A 136 -10.91 -9.46 -6.32
N LEU A 137 -11.07 -8.72 -5.22
CA LEU A 137 -12.39 -8.27 -4.76
C LEU A 137 -13.02 -7.24 -5.70
N ILE A 138 -12.24 -6.40 -6.37
CA ILE A 138 -12.74 -5.38 -7.29
C ILE A 138 -13.09 -5.94 -8.68
N SER A 139 -12.50 -7.07 -9.07
CA SER A 139 -12.67 -7.66 -10.39
C SER A 139 -14.13 -7.89 -10.81
N PRO A 140 -15.04 -8.43 -9.97
CA PRO A 140 -16.44 -8.58 -10.33
C PRO A 140 -17.12 -7.24 -10.62
N ILE A 141 -16.75 -6.16 -9.93
CA ILE A 141 -17.28 -4.82 -10.15
C ILE A 141 -16.79 -4.29 -11.50
N GLU A 142 -15.51 -4.44 -11.82
CA GLU A 142 -14.95 -4.07 -13.12
C GLU A 142 -15.64 -4.81 -14.28
N MET A 143 -15.76 -6.13 -14.15
CA MET A 143 -16.38 -6.99 -15.17
C MET A 143 -17.85 -6.62 -15.41
N THR A 144 -18.60 -6.39 -14.33
CA THR A 144 -20.05 -6.08 -14.40
C THR A 144 -20.29 -4.65 -14.89
N SER A 145 -19.49 -3.69 -14.44
CA SER A 145 -19.65 -2.28 -14.82
C SER A 145 -19.05 -1.94 -16.19
N GLY A 146 -18.07 -2.73 -16.66
CA GLY A 146 -17.27 -2.44 -17.85
C GLY A 146 -16.26 -1.31 -17.66
N LYS A 147 -16.00 -0.90 -16.41
CA LYS A 147 -15.05 0.16 -16.07
C LYS A 147 -13.85 -0.39 -15.33
N LYS A 148 -12.66 0.18 -15.57
CA LYS A 148 -11.44 -0.17 -14.87
C LYS A 148 -11.24 0.68 -13.63
N ALA A 149 -10.73 0.05 -12.57
CA ALA A 149 -10.34 0.75 -11.36
C ALA A 149 -9.03 1.51 -11.53
N TYR A 150 -8.91 2.63 -10.83
CA TYR A 150 -7.62 3.27 -10.59
C TYR A 150 -7.10 2.81 -9.22
N PHE A 151 -5.93 2.20 -9.20
CA PHE A 151 -5.30 1.69 -7.98
C PHE A 151 -4.29 2.70 -7.43
N VAL A 152 -4.38 2.99 -6.12
CA VAL A 152 -3.54 4.00 -5.45
C VAL A 152 -2.29 3.40 -4.80
N GLY A 153 -2.40 2.19 -4.25
CA GLY A 153 -1.28 1.48 -3.61
C GLY A 153 -0.15 1.09 -4.57
N LYS A 154 0.96 0.60 -4.03
CA LYS A 154 2.09 0.09 -4.84
C LYS A 154 1.59 -0.90 -5.90
N PRO A 155 2.10 -0.85 -7.13
CA PRO A 155 3.29 -0.13 -7.59
C PRO A 155 3.05 1.34 -8.02
N ASN A 156 1.87 1.92 -7.75
CA ASN A 156 1.61 3.31 -8.17
C ASN A 156 2.61 4.27 -7.49
N PRO A 157 3.39 5.05 -8.26
CA PRO A 157 4.39 5.97 -7.72
C PRO A 157 3.79 7.11 -6.88
N LEU A 158 2.47 7.31 -6.95
CA LEU A 158 1.77 8.26 -6.11
C LEU A 158 1.99 7.98 -4.61
N MET A 159 1.92 6.70 -4.22
CA MET A 159 2.12 6.30 -2.83
C MET A 159 3.55 6.64 -2.36
N MET A 160 4.55 6.43 -3.22
CA MET A 160 5.95 6.78 -2.95
C MET A 160 6.13 8.29 -2.76
N ARG A 161 5.59 9.10 -3.68
CA ARG A 161 5.67 10.57 -3.61
C ARG A 161 5.00 11.12 -2.34
N HIS A 162 3.88 10.54 -1.93
CA HIS A 162 3.22 10.94 -0.68
C HIS A 162 4.06 10.56 0.55
N ALA A 163 4.68 9.38 0.54
CA ALA A 163 5.56 8.94 1.61
C ALA A 163 6.79 9.86 1.75
N GLN A 164 7.45 10.20 0.65
CA GLN A 164 8.57 11.16 0.62
C GLN A 164 8.16 12.53 1.18
N LYS A 165 7.02 13.05 0.71
CA LYS A 165 6.49 14.32 1.22
C LYS A 165 6.23 14.28 2.73
N ARG A 166 5.74 13.15 3.25
CA ARG A 166 5.50 12.95 4.68
C ARG A 166 6.80 12.87 5.47
N LEU A 167 7.83 12.26 4.91
CA LEU A 167 9.17 12.20 5.50
C LEU A 167 9.96 13.51 5.33
N GLY A 168 9.55 14.39 4.41
CA GLY A 168 10.28 15.61 4.08
C GLY A 168 11.63 15.31 3.42
N VAL A 169 11.67 14.38 2.47
CA VAL A 169 12.86 13.91 1.77
C VAL A 169 12.67 13.91 0.25
N HIS A 170 13.78 13.86 -0.51
CA HIS A 170 13.79 13.72 -1.97
C HIS A 170 14.09 12.27 -2.38
N SER A 171 13.84 11.94 -3.65
CA SER A 171 14.07 10.60 -4.20
C SER A 171 15.53 10.15 -4.08
N GLU A 172 16.45 11.06 -4.36
CA GLU A 172 17.90 10.83 -4.29
C GLU A 172 18.43 10.51 -2.88
N ASP A 173 17.69 10.92 -1.84
CA ASP A 173 18.01 10.66 -0.43
C ASP A 173 17.18 9.51 0.15
N THR A 174 16.46 8.76 -0.69
CA THR A 174 15.49 7.77 -0.23
C THR A 174 15.78 6.42 -0.85
N VAL A 175 15.74 5.40 -0.02
CA VAL A 175 15.78 4.01 -0.44
C VAL A 175 14.46 3.31 -0.09
N ILE A 176 13.93 2.52 -1.02
CA ILE A 176 12.85 1.59 -0.72
C ILE A 176 13.43 0.21 -0.45
N ILE A 177 12.99 -0.41 0.62
CA ILE A 177 13.36 -1.76 1.01
C ILE A 177 12.09 -2.62 0.95
N GLY A 178 12.11 -3.68 0.17
CA GLY A 178 10.95 -4.56 0.02
C GLY A 178 11.33 -5.93 -0.48
N ASP A 179 10.37 -6.84 -0.44
CA ASP A 179 10.55 -8.25 -0.80
C ASP A 179 9.85 -8.63 -2.12
N ARG A 180 9.20 -7.66 -2.76
CA ARG A 180 8.44 -7.92 -3.99
C ARG A 180 8.93 -7.08 -5.16
N MET A 181 9.29 -7.78 -6.23
CA MET A 181 9.68 -7.14 -7.50
C MET A 181 8.53 -6.35 -8.12
N ASP A 182 7.33 -6.92 -8.13
CA ASP A 182 6.13 -6.41 -8.81
C ASP A 182 5.41 -5.27 -8.08
N THR A 183 5.81 -4.96 -6.86
CA THR A 183 5.24 -3.85 -6.08
C THR A 183 6.30 -2.90 -5.54
N ASP A 184 7.19 -3.38 -4.67
CA ASP A 184 8.17 -2.54 -3.99
C ASP A 184 9.24 -2.02 -4.94
N ILE A 185 9.88 -2.93 -5.66
CA ILE A 185 11.04 -2.60 -6.50
C ILE A 185 10.61 -1.73 -7.68
N VAL A 186 9.53 -2.10 -8.39
CA VAL A 186 9.05 -1.29 -9.51
C VAL A 186 8.56 0.08 -9.05
N ALA A 187 7.89 0.18 -7.88
CA ALA A 187 7.47 1.46 -7.34
C ALA A 187 8.64 2.39 -6.99
N GLY A 188 9.73 1.82 -6.46
CA GLY A 188 10.97 2.55 -6.20
C GLY A 188 11.63 3.05 -7.47
N ILE A 189 11.77 2.18 -8.47
CA ILE A 189 12.33 2.53 -9.78
C ILE A 189 11.53 3.66 -10.45
N GLU A 190 10.19 3.55 -10.48
CA GLU A 190 9.32 4.58 -11.08
C GLU A 190 9.31 5.90 -10.27
N ALA A 191 9.60 5.83 -8.98
CA ALA A 191 9.76 7.00 -8.12
C ALA A 191 11.20 7.55 -8.10
N GLN A 192 12.12 6.97 -8.89
CA GLN A 192 13.55 7.35 -8.98
C GLN A 192 14.28 7.26 -7.63
N MET A 193 13.97 6.23 -6.86
CA MET A 193 14.63 5.89 -5.60
C MET A 193 15.61 4.73 -5.80
N ASP A 194 16.62 4.64 -4.96
CA ASP A 194 17.35 3.39 -4.81
C ASP A 194 16.43 2.28 -4.23
N THR A 195 16.69 1.05 -4.66
CA THR A 195 15.86 -0.10 -4.30
C THR A 195 16.69 -1.22 -3.70
N VAL A 196 16.29 -1.70 -2.53
CA VAL A 196 16.85 -2.89 -1.88
C VAL A 196 15.83 -4.01 -1.88
N LEU A 197 16.10 -5.06 -2.65
CA LEU A 197 15.32 -6.29 -2.56
C LEU A 197 15.86 -7.16 -1.42
N VAL A 198 14.99 -7.55 -0.49
CA VAL A 198 15.31 -8.53 0.55
C VAL A 198 14.69 -9.89 0.23
N LEU A 199 15.51 -10.95 0.27
CA LEU A 199 15.12 -12.29 -0.14
C LEU A 199 14.41 -13.09 0.98
N SER A 200 14.21 -12.47 2.13
CA SER A 200 13.51 -13.09 3.28
C SER A 200 11.99 -13.16 3.13
N GLY A 201 11.43 -12.68 2.02
CA GLY A 201 9.99 -12.61 1.78
C GLY A 201 9.53 -13.40 0.55
N VAL A 202 8.81 -12.72 -0.37
CA VAL A 202 8.10 -13.34 -1.49
C VAL A 202 9.01 -13.68 -2.67
N THR A 203 9.90 -12.76 -3.07
CA THR A 203 10.75 -12.94 -4.27
C THR A 203 11.99 -13.75 -3.94
N SER A 204 12.21 -14.84 -4.65
CA SER A 204 13.46 -15.60 -4.59
C SER A 204 14.53 -14.96 -5.49
N ARG A 205 15.81 -15.30 -5.24
CA ARG A 205 16.93 -14.82 -6.07
C ARG A 205 16.78 -15.22 -7.54
N GLU A 206 16.21 -16.38 -7.82
CA GLU A 206 15.96 -16.86 -9.18
C GLU A 206 14.84 -16.09 -9.88
N ASP A 207 13.83 -15.63 -9.11
CA ASP A 207 12.69 -14.91 -9.66
C ASP A 207 13.05 -13.50 -10.15
N VAL A 208 14.12 -12.90 -9.63
CA VAL A 208 14.58 -11.55 -10.04
C VAL A 208 14.80 -11.48 -11.55
N HIS A 209 15.29 -12.57 -12.16
CA HIS A 209 15.60 -12.60 -13.60
C HIS A 209 14.35 -12.66 -14.49
N LYS A 210 13.19 -12.98 -13.94
CA LYS A 210 11.91 -13.01 -14.69
C LYS A 210 11.37 -11.62 -14.99
N TYR A 211 11.87 -10.59 -14.32
CA TYR A 211 11.42 -9.21 -14.50
C TYR A 211 12.33 -8.44 -15.47
N PRO A 212 11.82 -7.45 -16.22
CA PRO A 212 12.61 -6.66 -17.17
C PRO A 212 13.47 -5.58 -16.51
N TYR A 213 13.37 -5.41 -15.19
CA TYR A 213 14.11 -4.43 -14.38
C TYR A 213 14.87 -5.13 -13.24
N ARG A 214 15.77 -4.40 -12.60
CA ARG A 214 16.60 -4.90 -11.50
C ARG A 214 16.54 -3.97 -10.29
N PRO A 215 16.59 -4.50 -9.06
CA PRO A 215 16.83 -3.67 -7.88
C PRO A 215 18.25 -3.11 -7.91
N THR A 216 18.47 -1.99 -7.21
CA THR A 216 19.82 -1.41 -7.02
C THR A 216 20.69 -2.38 -6.22
N TYR A 217 20.13 -2.98 -5.15
CA TYR A 217 20.81 -3.92 -4.28
C TYR A 217 19.92 -5.14 -3.97
N VAL A 218 20.56 -6.28 -3.70
CA VAL A 218 19.89 -7.52 -3.28
C VAL A 218 20.58 -8.04 -2.03
N LEU A 219 19.84 -8.16 -0.93
CA LEU A 219 20.30 -8.65 0.37
C LEU A 219 19.47 -9.85 0.82
N ASP A 220 20.01 -10.69 1.69
CA ASP A 220 19.27 -11.84 2.18
C ASP A 220 18.15 -11.43 3.15
N GLY A 221 18.36 -10.34 3.92
CA GLY A 221 17.35 -9.80 4.82
C GLY A 221 17.63 -8.37 5.26
N VAL A 222 16.66 -7.75 5.93
CA VAL A 222 16.83 -6.39 6.49
C VAL A 222 17.91 -6.31 7.58
N GLY A 223 18.28 -7.44 8.18
CA GLY A 223 19.37 -7.53 9.16
C GLY A 223 20.76 -7.26 8.57
N ASP A 224 20.93 -7.40 7.27
CA ASP A 224 22.21 -7.18 6.58
C ASP A 224 22.46 -5.70 6.26
N ILE A 225 21.40 -4.88 6.25
CA ILE A 225 21.47 -3.47 5.87
C ILE A 225 22.44 -2.67 6.73
N PRO A 226 22.49 -2.82 8.09
CA PRO A 226 23.45 -2.06 8.91
C PRO A 226 24.91 -2.34 8.58
N SER A 227 25.24 -3.56 8.19
CA SER A 227 26.60 -3.94 7.80
C SER A 227 26.94 -3.42 6.40
N PHE A 228 26.01 -3.60 5.47
CA PHE A 228 26.12 -3.11 4.10
C PHE A 228 26.29 -1.57 4.03
N ALA A 229 25.54 -0.81 4.85
CA ALA A 229 25.64 0.64 4.90
C ALA A 229 27.02 1.12 5.38
N ARG A 230 27.65 0.42 6.34
CA ARG A 230 28.99 0.75 6.82
C ARG A 230 30.09 0.52 5.79
N GLU A 231 29.94 -0.53 4.95
CA GLU A 231 30.90 -0.83 3.88
C GLU A 231 30.85 0.20 2.75
N GLY A 232 29.70 0.84 2.52
CA GLY A 232 29.52 1.88 1.51
C GLY A 232 30.01 3.28 1.95
N GLU A 233 30.26 3.49 3.24
CA GLU A 233 30.82 4.73 3.81
C GLU A 233 32.37 4.71 3.93
N ALA A 234 33.01 3.57 3.66
CA ALA A 234 34.48 3.38 3.70
C ALA A 234 35.08 3.48 2.29
#